data_cb3e5c242306a597114ade46e00a9dff
#
_entry.id   cb3e5c242306a597114ade46e00a9dff
#
_cell.length_a   1.000
_cell.length_b   1.000
_cell.length_c   1.000
_cell.angle_alpha   90.00
_cell.angle_beta   90.00
_cell.angle_gamma   90.00
#
_symmetry.space_group_name_H-M   'P 1'
#
loop_
_entity.id
_entity.type
_entity.pdbx_description
1 polymer ?
#
loop_
_entity_poly.entity_id
_entity_poly.type
_entity_poly.pdbx_seq_one_letter_code
_entity_poly.pdbx_strand_id
1 'polypeptide(L)'
;MQHLRDYRTLERASKSSLYRDRWRAAGINPEAVETYEDFTKIPFTTGRELRSAINEGPLEKVLCSDAVLHWFSTTGTTGMSKWIPYGERDVELFMEIREREHSLLPIPEGAKGFAISAPPPFAENALTSFNMIHGMLTHTQVGGVTVSVTEVEQKDAFALLGAFALSMKPKVLAGLPSFATRLAEIIEEQAPAAAQREFSKKKSFRNLAAYLLTRVKKIQPKDLSRFKWGLFGGEPLDPYRDVLESVYGFEAYEIYNSTEFMPPAIECHVHDGMHLWIDLCLPEIIPQPELDKESEDNAYSPRTIPLWKAEQGMRGEYVLTTFGEALPLVRYRLTDLIEVVSTGPCRCGITHPRIKVLRKSDTTICLGAIRFPASQLDEKLLAETTYGRARRWQLKITTEGYRPKPIIGVEPYGNVGDKESFLKEISNRLHELKILATAVENKLVAKPVIVLEERISDEGRPVTKAGRVIYEGEKR
;
A
#
# COMPACT_ATOMS: atom_id res chain seq x y z
N MET A 1 -20.29 16.47 -8.38
CA MET A 1 -21.74 16.23 -8.52
C MET A 1 -22.14 15.97 -9.98
N GLN A 2 -21.65 16.73 -10.96
CA GLN A 2 -21.99 16.49 -12.37
C GLN A 2 -21.65 15.08 -12.83
N HIS A 3 -20.44 14.62 -12.57
CA HIS A 3 -20.01 13.24 -12.91
C HIS A 3 -20.84 12.13 -12.27
N LEU A 4 -21.34 12.32 -11.02
CA LEU A 4 -22.26 11.34 -10.41
C LEU A 4 -23.54 11.17 -11.25
N ARG A 5 -24.03 12.25 -11.85
CA ARG A 5 -25.21 12.25 -12.74
C ARG A 5 -24.85 11.67 -14.10
N ASP A 6 -23.77 12.14 -14.71
CA ASP A 6 -23.35 11.70 -16.05
C ASP A 6 -23.14 10.19 -16.08
N TYR A 7 -22.56 9.62 -15.02
CA TYR A 7 -22.37 8.17 -14.87
C TYR A 7 -23.58 7.45 -14.26
N ARG A 8 -24.65 8.15 -13.89
CA ARG A 8 -25.85 7.60 -13.24
C ARG A 8 -25.49 6.73 -12.02
N THR A 9 -24.45 7.13 -11.28
CA THR A 9 -23.84 6.32 -10.21
C THR A 9 -24.83 5.97 -9.12
N LEU A 10 -25.58 6.94 -8.61
CA LEU A 10 -26.52 6.72 -7.50
C LEU A 10 -27.73 5.89 -7.94
N GLU A 11 -28.26 6.15 -9.13
CA GLU A 11 -29.35 5.36 -9.71
C GLU A 11 -28.93 3.90 -9.89
N ARG A 12 -27.71 3.69 -10.40
CA ARG A 12 -27.16 2.34 -10.56
C ARG A 12 -26.97 1.66 -9.22
N ALA A 13 -26.31 2.32 -8.26
CA ALA A 13 -26.09 1.81 -6.92
C ALA A 13 -27.40 1.45 -6.19
N SER A 14 -28.47 2.21 -6.40
CA SER A 14 -29.77 1.96 -5.74
C SER A 14 -30.41 0.62 -6.11
N LYS A 15 -29.99 0.00 -7.20
CA LYS A 15 -30.43 -1.33 -7.64
C LYS A 15 -29.80 -2.45 -6.82
N SER A 16 -28.59 -2.21 -6.29
CA SER A 16 -27.85 -3.17 -5.47
C SER A 16 -28.49 -3.37 -4.08
N SER A 17 -28.56 -4.62 -3.62
CA SER A 17 -28.96 -4.94 -2.26
C SER A 17 -28.03 -4.36 -1.19
N LEU A 18 -26.79 -4.04 -1.55
CA LEU A 18 -25.84 -3.34 -0.67
C LEU A 18 -26.34 -1.96 -0.23
N TYR A 19 -27.10 -1.28 -1.10
CA TYR A 19 -27.55 0.09 -0.85
C TYR A 19 -29.05 0.23 -0.69
N ARG A 20 -29.85 -0.47 -1.50
CA ARG A 20 -31.29 -0.26 -1.69
C ARG A 20 -32.07 -0.16 -0.38
N ASP A 21 -31.91 -1.15 0.50
CA ASP A 21 -32.72 -1.24 1.70
C ASP A 21 -32.26 -0.22 2.76
N ARG A 22 -30.99 0.03 2.85
CA ARG A 22 -30.40 1.05 3.73
C ARG A 22 -30.79 2.46 3.33
N TRP A 23 -30.72 2.76 2.03
CA TRP A 23 -31.11 4.07 1.52
C TRP A 23 -32.59 4.32 1.69
N ARG A 24 -33.42 3.29 1.46
CA ARG A 24 -34.86 3.39 1.75
C ARG A 24 -35.13 3.67 3.21
N ALA A 25 -34.48 2.96 4.13
CA ALA A 25 -34.61 3.17 5.58
C ALA A 25 -34.12 4.56 6.01
N ALA A 26 -33.10 5.12 5.33
CA ALA A 26 -32.60 6.47 5.57
C ALA A 26 -33.40 7.56 4.85
N GLY A 27 -34.45 7.23 4.11
CA GLY A 27 -35.25 8.19 3.34
C GLY A 27 -34.51 8.83 2.15
N ILE A 28 -33.46 8.17 1.65
CA ILE A 28 -32.66 8.65 0.52
C ILE A 28 -33.38 8.34 -0.80
N ASN A 29 -33.68 9.38 -1.56
CA ASN A 29 -34.09 9.26 -2.95
C ASN A 29 -32.87 9.60 -3.84
N PRO A 30 -32.28 8.63 -4.57
CA PRO A 30 -31.11 8.86 -5.42
C PRO A 30 -31.29 9.94 -6.49
N GLU A 31 -32.51 10.06 -7.02
CA GLU A 31 -32.86 11.02 -8.06
C GLU A 31 -32.94 12.47 -7.54
N ALA A 32 -33.19 12.63 -6.23
CA ALA A 32 -33.31 13.93 -5.58
C ALA A 32 -31.96 14.46 -5.05
N VAL A 33 -30.86 13.73 -5.21
CA VAL A 33 -29.52 14.15 -4.77
C VAL A 33 -28.94 15.13 -5.79
N GLU A 34 -29.12 16.43 -5.55
CA GLU A 34 -28.67 17.48 -6.46
C GLU A 34 -27.40 18.19 -5.99
N THR A 35 -27.25 18.35 -4.69
CA THR A 35 -26.14 19.09 -4.07
C THR A 35 -25.19 18.14 -3.34
N TYR A 36 -24.01 18.65 -3.01
CA TYR A 36 -23.08 17.92 -2.14
C TYR A 36 -23.69 17.72 -0.74
N GLU A 37 -24.47 18.67 -0.26
CA GLU A 37 -25.16 18.56 1.03
C GLU A 37 -26.18 17.39 1.03
N ASP A 38 -26.94 17.22 -0.05
CA ASP A 38 -27.84 16.06 -0.20
C ASP A 38 -27.04 14.76 -0.25
N PHE A 39 -25.92 14.77 -0.97
CA PHE A 39 -25.04 13.62 -1.08
C PHE A 39 -24.47 13.18 0.27
N THR A 40 -24.15 14.13 1.16
CA THR A 40 -23.64 13.80 2.51
C THR A 40 -24.64 13.12 3.42
N LYS A 41 -25.94 13.15 3.09
CA LYS A 41 -27.01 12.45 3.82
C LYS A 41 -27.01 10.93 3.54
N ILE A 42 -26.36 10.50 2.45
CA ILE A 42 -26.19 9.09 2.11
C ILE A 42 -25.28 8.43 3.15
N PRO A 43 -25.73 7.32 3.80
CA PRO A 43 -24.90 6.63 4.78
C PRO A 43 -23.59 6.10 4.19
N PHE A 44 -22.53 6.09 4.99
CA PHE A 44 -21.26 5.47 4.59
C PHE A 44 -21.41 3.99 4.31
N THR A 45 -20.61 3.50 3.38
CA THR A 45 -20.45 2.07 3.11
C THR A 45 -19.14 1.60 3.70
N THR A 46 -19.15 0.51 4.45
CA THR A 46 -17.97 -0.05 5.10
C THR A 46 -17.46 -1.30 4.41
N GLY A 47 -16.18 -1.61 4.61
CA GLY A 47 -15.59 -2.84 4.10
C GLY A 47 -16.25 -4.11 4.67
N ARG A 48 -16.88 -4.05 5.85
CA ARG A 48 -17.63 -5.15 6.43
C ARG A 48 -18.93 -5.39 5.65
N GLU A 49 -19.68 -4.35 5.36
CA GLU A 49 -20.93 -4.44 4.61
C GLU A 49 -20.70 -4.94 3.19
N LEU A 50 -19.68 -4.41 2.53
CA LEU A 50 -19.29 -4.89 1.19
C LEU A 50 -18.92 -6.37 1.21
N ARG A 51 -18.13 -6.81 2.20
CA ARG A 51 -17.74 -8.22 2.34
C ARG A 51 -18.96 -9.12 2.58
N SER A 52 -19.83 -8.74 3.50
CA SER A 52 -21.05 -9.51 3.80
C SER A 52 -21.94 -9.60 2.55
N ALA A 53 -22.16 -8.49 1.85
CA ALA A 53 -22.95 -8.49 0.63
C ALA A 53 -22.40 -9.43 -0.45
N ILE A 54 -21.09 -9.39 -0.69
CA ILE A 54 -20.45 -10.19 -1.75
C ILE A 54 -20.30 -11.67 -1.37
N ASN A 55 -19.95 -11.98 -0.12
CA ASN A 55 -19.63 -13.36 0.29
C ASN A 55 -20.85 -14.15 0.76
N GLU A 56 -21.89 -13.47 1.27
CA GLU A 56 -23.06 -14.10 1.92
C GLU A 56 -24.34 -13.86 1.13
N GLY A 57 -24.36 -12.82 0.29
CA GLY A 57 -25.54 -12.46 -0.49
C GLY A 57 -25.60 -13.15 -1.87
N PRO A 58 -26.78 -13.17 -2.49
CA PRO A 58 -26.90 -13.57 -3.88
C PRO A 58 -26.28 -12.49 -4.78
N LEU A 59 -25.24 -12.83 -5.52
CA LEU A 59 -24.44 -11.88 -6.32
C LEU A 59 -25.29 -11.09 -7.32
N GLU A 60 -26.29 -11.71 -7.93
CA GLU A 60 -27.21 -11.08 -8.89
C GLU A 60 -28.05 -9.93 -8.27
N LYS A 61 -28.13 -9.87 -6.94
CA LYS A 61 -28.77 -8.76 -6.21
C LYS A 61 -27.79 -7.69 -5.76
N VAL A 62 -26.52 -8.04 -5.66
CA VAL A 62 -25.44 -7.14 -5.22
C VAL A 62 -24.86 -6.38 -6.40
N LEU A 63 -24.64 -7.07 -7.52
CA LEU A 63 -24.09 -6.47 -8.72
C LEU A 63 -25.09 -5.52 -9.40
N CYS A 64 -24.55 -4.48 -10.00
CA CYS A 64 -25.31 -3.49 -10.77
C CYS A 64 -25.25 -3.77 -12.29
N SER A 65 -24.35 -4.65 -12.71
CA SER A 65 -24.19 -5.13 -14.09
C SER A 65 -23.82 -6.60 -14.06
N ASP A 66 -24.38 -7.37 -15.01
CA ASP A 66 -24.04 -8.78 -15.19
C ASP A 66 -22.71 -8.95 -15.97
N ALA A 67 -22.20 -7.88 -16.58
CA ALA A 67 -20.98 -7.88 -17.38
C ALA A 67 -19.73 -7.67 -16.48
N VAL A 68 -19.47 -8.61 -15.59
CA VAL A 68 -18.23 -8.62 -14.80
C VAL A 68 -17.13 -9.28 -15.59
N LEU A 69 -16.06 -8.53 -15.90
CA LEU A 69 -14.90 -9.02 -16.62
C LEU A 69 -13.85 -9.66 -15.71
N HIS A 70 -13.64 -9.06 -14.51
CA HIS A 70 -12.63 -9.48 -13.56
C HIS A 70 -13.14 -9.41 -12.13
N TRP A 71 -12.63 -10.29 -11.29
CA TRP A 71 -12.77 -10.27 -9.85
C TRP A 71 -11.40 -10.16 -9.21
N PHE A 72 -11.21 -9.14 -8.37
CA PHE A 72 -10.00 -8.98 -7.59
C PHE A 72 -10.28 -9.22 -6.11
N SER A 73 -9.40 -9.94 -5.43
CA SER A 73 -9.51 -10.16 -3.99
C SER A 73 -8.53 -9.28 -3.22
N THR A 74 -8.96 -8.77 -2.08
CA THR A 74 -8.05 -8.11 -1.15
C THR A 74 -7.26 -9.15 -0.34
N THR A 75 -6.10 -8.76 0.20
CA THR A 75 -5.24 -9.65 1.01
C THR A 75 -5.86 -10.09 2.34
N GLY A 76 -7.00 -9.53 2.73
CA GLY A 76 -7.74 -9.98 3.92
C GLY A 76 -7.01 -9.84 5.25
N THR A 77 -6.21 -8.78 5.43
CA THR A 77 -5.41 -8.54 6.65
C THR A 77 -6.21 -8.52 7.96
N THR A 78 -7.53 -8.32 7.87
CA THR A 78 -8.47 -8.23 9.01
C THR A 78 -9.55 -9.34 9.00
N GLY A 79 -9.38 -10.39 8.20
CA GLY A 79 -10.34 -11.48 8.06
C GLY A 79 -10.46 -12.03 6.65
N MET A 80 -11.65 -12.52 6.25
CA MET A 80 -11.88 -13.02 4.89
C MET A 80 -11.64 -11.92 3.85
N SER A 81 -11.05 -12.29 2.71
CA SER A 81 -10.84 -11.39 1.58
C SER A 81 -12.16 -10.79 1.08
N LYS A 82 -12.11 -9.56 0.62
CA LYS A 82 -13.19 -8.95 -0.14
C LYS A 82 -12.96 -9.21 -1.62
N TRP A 83 -14.00 -9.53 -2.35
CA TRP A 83 -13.97 -9.66 -3.79
C TRP A 83 -14.57 -8.41 -4.43
N ILE A 84 -13.84 -7.81 -5.34
CA ILE A 84 -14.25 -6.57 -6.01
C ILE A 84 -14.49 -6.88 -7.49
N PRO A 85 -15.71 -6.67 -8.00
CA PRO A 85 -16.02 -6.89 -9.41
C PRO A 85 -15.61 -5.69 -10.27
N TYR A 86 -15.08 -5.96 -11.44
CA TYR A 86 -14.75 -4.98 -12.47
C TYR A 86 -15.49 -5.30 -13.76
N GLY A 87 -16.31 -4.39 -14.23
CA GLY A 87 -16.97 -4.45 -15.53
C GLY A 87 -16.17 -3.71 -16.61
N GLU A 88 -16.74 -3.59 -17.79
CA GLU A 88 -16.11 -2.94 -18.94
C GLU A 88 -15.80 -1.46 -18.64
N ARG A 89 -16.76 -0.75 -18.08
CA ARG A 89 -16.56 0.67 -17.70
C ARG A 89 -15.52 0.87 -16.62
N ASP A 90 -15.41 -0.07 -15.67
CA ASP A 90 -14.38 -0.02 -14.64
C ASP A 90 -12.97 -0.14 -15.26
N VAL A 91 -12.83 -1.00 -16.26
CA VAL A 91 -11.59 -1.16 -17.03
C VAL A 91 -11.29 0.09 -17.86
N GLU A 92 -12.28 0.70 -18.53
CA GLU A 92 -12.09 1.95 -19.26
C GLU A 92 -11.58 3.09 -18.36
N LEU A 93 -12.19 3.27 -17.17
CA LEU A 93 -11.74 4.25 -16.19
C LEU A 93 -10.31 3.97 -15.73
N PHE A 94 -9.99 2.71 -15.52
CA PHE A 94 -8.63 2.30 -15.20
C PHE A 94 -7.63 2.66 -16.32
N MET A 95 -7.99 2.42 -17.57
CA MET A 95 -7.16 2.75 -18.73
C MET A 95 -6.92 4.26 -18.85
N GLU A 96 -7.95 5.06 -18.66
CA GLU A 96 -7.84 6.52 -18.65
C GLU A 96 -6.89 7.02 -17.55
N ILE A 97 -6.98 6.43 -16.36
CA ILE A 97 -6.06 6.73 -15.27
C ILE A 97 -4.61 6.39 -15.66
N ARG A 98 -4.38 5.23 -16.27
CA ARG A 98 -3.05 4.80 -16.72
C ARG A 98 -2.44 5.75 -17.76
N GLU A 99 -3.23 6.25 -18.69
CA GLU A 99 -2.77 7.25 -19.66
C GLU A 99 -2.33 8.55 -18.99
N ARG A 100 -3.11 9.03 -18.03
CA ARG A 100 -2.76 10.23 -17.24
C ARG A 100 -1.50 10.03 -16.41
N GLU A 101 -1.36 8.90 -15.73
CA GLU A 101 -0.16 8.58 -14.97
C GLU A 101 1.08 8.53 -15.84
N HIS A 102 0.97 7.90 -17.00
CA HIS A 102 2.08 7.85 -17.93
C HIS A 102 2.54 9.25 -18.35
N SER A 103 1.59 10.17 -18.55
CA SER A 103 1.91 11.56 -18.90
C SER A 103 2.66 12.32 -17.79
N LEU A 104 2.52 11.89 -16.54
CA LEU A 104 3.21 12.50 -15.39
C LEU A 104 4.62 11.95 -15.14
N LEU A 105 4.91 10.75 -15.63
CA LEU A 105 6.15 10.07 -15.40
C LEU A 105 7.09 10.21 -16.60
N PRO A 106 8.39 10.39 -16.39
CA PRO A 106 9.36 10.52 -17.49
C PRO A 106 9.71 9.14 -18.11
N ILE A 107 8.73 8.24 -18.18
CA ILE A 107 8.89 6.88 -18.70
C ILE A 107 8.57 6.89 -20.19
N PRO A 108 9.54 6.57 -21.07
CA PRO A 108 9.31 6.58 -22.51
C PRO A 108 8.37 5.42 -22.91
N GLU A 109 7.62 5.67 -23.98
CA GLU A 109 6.82 4.65 -24.64
C GLU A 109 7.66 3.40 -24.97
N GLY A 110 7.07 2.22 -24.78
CA GLY A 110 7.76 0.94 -25.00
C GLY A 110 8.82 0.57 -23.97
N ALA A 111 8.94 1.30 -22.87
CA ALA A 111 9.79 0.90 -21.77
C ALA A 111 9.34 -0.46 -21.22
N LYS A 112 10.31 -1.33 -20.92
CA LYS A 112 10.02 -2.64 -20.32
C LYS A 112 10.05 -2.54 -18.81
N GLY A 113 9.06 -3.18 -18.17
CA GLY A 113 8.93 -3.26 -16.73
C GLY A 113 9.25 -4.65 -16.20
N PHE A 114 9.71 -4.68 -14.96
CA PHE A 114 9.84 -5.87 -14.13
C PHE A 114 9.07 -5.61 -12.84
N ALA A 115 8.06 -6.41 -12.55
CA ALA A 115 7.25 -6.23 -11.38
C ALA A 115 7.43 -7.39 -10.40
N ILE A 116 7.49 -7.05 -9.11
CA ILE A 116 7.51 -8.01 -8.02
C ILE A 116 6.22 -7.82 -7.24
N SER A 117 5.46 -8.90 -7.12
CA SER A 117 4.17 -8.89 -6.45
C SER A 117 4.03 -10.02 -5.43
N ALA A 118 2.94 -10.00 -4.66
CA ALA A 118 2.56 -11.10 -3.80
C ALA A 118 2.28 -12.38 -4.63
N PRO A 119 2.42 -13.57 -4.05
CA PRO A 119 2.06 -14.81 -4.74
C PRO A 119 0.55 -14.88 -5.02
N PRO A 120 0.12 -15.57 -6.09
CA PRO A 120 -1.29 -15.87 -6.31
C PRO A 120 -1.89 -16.60 -5.09
N PRO A 121 -3.17 -16.41 -4.76
CA PRO A 121 -4.20 -15.64 -5.48
C PRO A 121 -4.36 -14.19 -4.99
N PHE A 122 -3.35 -13.62 -4.38
CA PHE A 122 -3.47 -12.27 -3.80
C PHE A 122 -3.67 -11.19 -4.88
N ALA A 123 -4.43 -10.16 -4.52
CA ALA A 123 -4.82 -9.08 -5.40
C ALA A 123 -3.64 -8.37 -6.05
N GLU A 124 -2.57 -8.15 -5.32
CA GLU A 124 -1.38 -7.43 -5.81
C GLU A 124 -0.76 -8.13 -7.03
N ASN A 125 -0.78 -9.47 -7.07
CA ASN A 125 -0.31 -10.19 -8.25
C ASN A 125 -1.24 -9.96 -9.44
N ALA A 126 -2.55 -10.19 -9.25
CA ALA A 126 -3.55 -10.01 -10.30
C ALA A 126 -3.55 -8.58 -10.84
N LEU A 127 -3.53 -7.58 -9.95
CA LEU A 127 -3.52 -6.16 -10.31
C LEU A 127 -2.26 -5.76 -11.05
N THR A 128 -1.09 -6.21 -10.61
CA THR A 128 0.18 -5.89 -11.26
C THR A 128 0.22 -6.52 -12.66
N SER A 129 -0.21 -7.77 -12.80
CA SER A 129 -0.30 -8.44 -14.10
C SER A 129 -1.31 -7.77 -15.02
N PHE A 130 -2.48 -7.39 -14.50
CA PHE A 130 -3.51 -6.67 -15.24
C PHE A 130 -2.98 -5.32 -15.73
N ASN A 131 -2.32 -4.54 -14.87
CA ASN A 131 -1.66 -3.29 -15.23
C ASN A 131 -0.66 -3.47 -16.37
N MET A 132 0.18 -4.50 -16.30
CA MET A 132 1.17 -4.78 -17.33
C MET A 132 0.52 -5.10 -18.68
N ILE A 133 -0.52 -5.94 -18.68
CA ILE A 133 -1.23 -6.36 -19.90
C ILE A 133 -1.94 -5.15 -20.54
N HIS A 134 -2.72 -4.41 -19.75
CA HIS A 134 -3.48 -3.28 -20.27
C HIS A 134 -2.60 -2.10 -20.63
N GLY A 135 -1.50 -1.86 -19.90
CA GLY A 135 -0.49 -0.89 -20.32
C GLY A 135 0.05 -1.18 -21.71
N MET A 136 0.25 -2.45 -22.07
CA MET A 136 0.66 -2.85 -23.45
C MET A 136 -0.41 -2.55 -24.50
N LEU A 137 -1.69 -2.68 -24.15
CA LEU A 137 -2.81 -2.48 -25.08
C LEU A 137 -3.10 -1.00 -25.36
N THR A 138 -2.76 -0.12 -24.44
CA THR A 138 -3.05 1.32 -24.57
C THR A 138 -1.95 2.15 -25.19
N HIS A 139 -0.86 1.56 -25.63
CA HIS A 139 0.32 2.29 -26.12
C HIS A 139 1.03 3.18 -25.09
N THR A 140 0.58 3.22 -23.84
CA THR A 140 1.16 4.04 -22.75
C THR A 140 2.22 3.32 -21.89
N GLN A 141 2.80 2.52 -22.13
CA GLN A 141 3.35 1.18 -22.13
C GLN A 141 4.54 0.96 -21.22
N VAL A 142 4.24 0.34 -20.12
CA VAL A 142 5.22 -0.49 -19.44
C VAL A 142 4.77 -1.94 -19.56
N GLY A 143 5.03 -2.56 -20.70
CA GLY A 143 4.90 -4.01 -20.84
C GLY A 143 6.03 -4.71 -20.14
N GLY A 144 5.82 -5.92 -19.62
CA GLY A 144 6.91 -6.61 -18.96
C GLY A 144 6.53 -7.94 -18.30
N VAL A 145 7.27 -8.28 -17.29
CA VAL A 145 7.14 -9.52 -16.52
C VAL A 145 6.75 -9.23 -15.09
N THR A 146 5.79 -9.97 -14.58
CA THR A 146 5.44 -10.01 -13.15
C THR A 146 5.90 -11.32 -12.56
N VAL A 147 6.60 -11.26 -11.43
CA VAL A 147 7.04 -12.42 -10.67
C VAL A 147 6.56 -12.32 -9.23
N SER A 148 6.29 -13.46 -8.61
CA SER A 148 5.99 -13.52 -7.19
C SER A 148 7.27 -13.40 -6.36
N VAL A 149 7.19 -12.73 -5.22
CA VAL A 149 8.31 -12.64 -4.28
C VAL A 149 8.77 -14.03 -3.81
N THR A 150 7.86 -14.98 -3.66
CA THR A 150 8.18 -16.37 -3.27
C THR A 150 8.92 -17.13 -4.35
N GLU A 151 8.66 -16.85 -5.63
CA GLU A 151 9.42 -17.41 -6.75
C GLU A 151 10.86 -16.88 -6.77
N VAL A 152 11.02 -15.60 -6.47
CA VAL A 152 12.35 -14.97 -6.42
C VAL A 152 13.21 -15.53 -5.27
N GLU A 153 12.59 -15.97 -4.17
CA GLU A 153 13.30 -16.57 -3.03
C GLU A 153 13.83 -18.00 -3.31
N GLN A 154 13.28 -18.70 -4.29
CA GLN A 154 13.75 -20.02 -4.69
C GLN A 154 15.07 -19.92 -5.47
N LYS A 155 16.12 -20.59 -5.00
CA LYS A 155 17.48 -20.48 -5.57
C LYS A 155 17.56 -20.76 -7.08
N ASP A 156 16.81 -21.73 -7.58
CA ASP A 156 16.86 -22.10 -8.99
C ASP A 156 16.01 -21.16 -9.85
N ALA A 157 14.86 -20.72 -9.34
CA ALA A 157 14.01 -19.72 -9.98
C ALA A 157 14.70 -18.35 -10.04
N PHE A 158 15.41 -17.95 -9.00
CA PHE A 158 16.18 -16.70 -8.99
C PHE A 158 17.18 -16.62 -10.15
N ALA A 159 17.95 -17.70 -10.40
CA ALA A 159 18.92 -17.71 -11.48
C ALA A 159 18.26 -17.63 -12.87
N LEU A 160 17.14 -18.33 -13.06
CA LEU A 160 16.40 -18.33 -14.32
C LEU A 160 15.71 -17.00 -14.57
N LEU A 161 14.98 -16.49 -13.58
CA LEU A 161 14.29 -15.20 -13.67
C LEU A 161 15.25 -14.04 -13.80
N GLY A 162 16.39 -14.09 -13.10
CA GLY A 162 17.45 -13.09 -13.21
C GLY A 162 18.05 -13.02 -14.61
N ALA A 163 18.35 -14.18 -15.23
CA ALA A 163 18.85 -14.24 -16.60
C ALA A 163 17.82 -13.71 -17.60
N PHE A 164 16.54 -14.06 -17.43
CA PHE A 164 15.45 -13.57 -18.27
C PHE A 164 15.25 -12.07 -18.10
N ALA A 165 15.14 -11.56 -16.87
CA ALA A 165 14.98 -10.14 -16.58
C ALA A 165 16.13 -9.31 -17.15
N LEU A 166 17.38 -9.78 -17.00
CA LEU A 166 18.56 -9.11 -17.59
C LEU A 166 18.52 -9.10 -19.12
N SER A 167 18.02 -10.17 -19.75
CA SER A 167 17.87 -10.24 -21.21
C SER A 167 16.83 -9.26 -21.75
N MET A 168 15.78 -9.01 -21.00
CA MET A 168 14.73 -8.03 -21.32
C MET A 168 15.22 -6.58 -21.23
N LYS A 169 16.26 -6.33 -20.44
CA LYS A 169 16.79 -4.96 -20.16
C LYS A 169 15.68 -4.02 -19.63
N PRO A 170 14.97 -4.40 -18.58
CA PRO A 170 13.88 -3.59 -18.05
C PRO A 170 14.39 -2.23 -17.57
N LYS A 171 13.55 -1.21 -17.71
CA LYS A 171 13.83 0.16 -17.28
C LYS A 171 13.02 0.55 -16.06
N VAL A 172 11.90 -0.13 -15.81
CA VAL A 172 10.98 0.13 -14.72
C VAL A 172 10.99 -1.08 -13.79
N LEU A 173 11.13 -0.82 -12.49
CA LEU A 173 10.84 -1.78 -11.41
C LEU A 173 9.53 -1.37 -10.76
N ALA A 174 8.58 -2.31 -10.60
CA ALA A 174 7.32 -2.03 -9.96
C ALA A 174 7.01 -3.05 -8.86
N GLY A 175 6.22 -2.65 -7.86
CA GLY A 175 5.77 -3.55 -6.79
C GLY A 175 5.63 -2.85 -5.44
N LEU A 176 5.76 -3.63 -4.37
CA LEU A 176 5.84 -3.08 -3.02
C LEU A 176 7.29 -2.66 -2.70
N PRO A 177 7.49 -1.53 -2.02
CA PRO A 177 8.82 -1.11 -1.58
C PRO A 177 9.56 -2.20 -0.80
N SER A 178 8.89 -2.88 0.13
CA SER A 178 9.47 -3.97 0.92
C SER A 178 9.92 -5.16 0.07
N PHE A 179 9.22 -5.47 -1.02
CA PHE A 179 9.62 -6.55 -1.93
C PHE A 179 10.85 -6.17 -2.75
N ALA A 180 10.91 -4.93 -3.21
CA ALA A 180 12.10 -4.43 -3.91
C ALA A 180 13.32 -4.42 -2.99
N THR A 181 13.16 -4.04 -1.72
CA THR A 181 14.21 -4.12 -0.71
C THR A 181 14.67 -5.57 -0.52
N ARG A 182 13.71 -6.51 -0.41
CA ARG A 182 14.02 -7.94 -0.28
C ARG A 182 14.74 -8.49 -1.52
N LEU A 183 14.34 -8.08 -2.72
CA LEU A 183 15.05 -8.46 -3.94
C LEU A 183 16.51 -7.97 -3.92
N ALA A 184 16.76 -6.75 -3.45
CA ALA A 184 18.12 -6.23 -3.34
C ALA A 184 18.98 -7.09 -2.41
N GLU A 185 18.44 -7.53 -1.27
CA GLU A 185 19.12 -8.44 -0.34
C GLU A 185 19.39 -9.81 -0.96
N ILE A 186 18.40 -10.40 -1.64
CA ILE A 186 18.56 -11.69 -2.33
C ILE A 186 19.69 -11.59 -3.38
N ILE A 187 19.76 -10.48 -4.10
CA ILE A 187 20.84 -10.23 -5.06
C ILE A 187 22.21 -10.18 -4.34
N GLU A 188 22.30 -9.43 -3.25
CA GLU A 188 23.56 -9.35 -2.47
C GLU A 188 23.98 -10.71 -1.93
N GLU A 189 23.03 -11.49 -1.38
CA GLU A 189 23.26 -12.81 -0.80
C GLU A 189 23.67 -13.86 -1.84
N GLN A 190 23.03 -13.85 -3.01
CA GLN A 190 23.17 -14.92 -4.01
C GLN A 190 24.22 -14.62 -5.09
N ALA A 191 24.57 -13.36 -5.32
CA ALA A 191 25.53 -12.98 -6.37
C ALA A 191 26.88 -13.71 -6.28
N PRO A 192 27.50 -13.89 -5.10
CA PRO A 192 28.78 -14.62 -5.00
C PRO A 192 28.67 -16.08 -5.45
N ALA A 193 27.63 -16.78 -5.01
CA ALA A 193 27.40 -18.19 -5.36
C ALA A 193 27.05 -18.35 -6.85
N ALA A 194 26.28 -17.42 -7.40
CA ALA A 194 25.96 -17.38 -8.83
C ALA A 194 27.21 -17.15 -9.68
N ALA A 195 28.02 -16.16 -9.35
CA ALA A 195 29.27 -15.87 -10.05
C ALA A 195 30.26 -17.04 -9.99
N GLN A 196 30.37 -17.72 -8.84
CA GLN A 196 31.18 -18.92 -8.67
C GLN A 196 30.70 -20.06 -9.57
N ARG A 197 29.39 -20.32 -9.64
CA ARG A 197 28.79 -21.34 -10.52
C ARG A 197 29.09 -21.07 -11.99
N GLU A 198 28.90 -19.82 -12.44
CA GLU A 198 29.17 -19.45 -13.84
C GLU A 198 30.64 -19.55 -14.18
N PHE A 199 31.57 -19.20 -13.28
CA PHE A 199 33.00 -19.39 -13.47
C PHE A 199 33.36 -20.87 -13.54
N SER A 200 32.72 -21.74 -12.69
CA SER A 200 32.95 -23.18 -12.72
C SER A 200 32.48 -23.83 -14.02
N LYS A 201 31.33 -23.38 -14.56
CA LYS A 201 30.81 -23.87 -15.85
C LYS A 201 31.65 -23.42 -17.04
N LYS A 202 32.07 -22.18 -17.03
CA LYS A 202 32.85 -21.58 -18.13
C LYS A 202 33.97 -20.73 -17.58
N LYS A 203 35.19 -21.25 -17.64
CA LYS A 203 36.43 -20.60 -17.20
C LYS A 203 36.84 -19.49 -18.18
N SER A 204 36.10 -18.41 -18.26
CA SER A 204 36.40 -17.23 -19.03
C SER A 204 36.98 -16.13 -18.14
N PHE A 205 37.79 -15.22 -18.71
CA PHE A 205 38.31 -14.06 -18.02
C PHE A 205 37.18 -13.18 -17.44
N ARG A 206 36.08 -13.05 -18.19
CA ARG A 206 34.87 -12.31 -17.74
C ARG A 206 34.26 -12.93 -16.51
N ASN A 207 34.08 -14.24 -16.49
CA ASN A 207 33.47 -14.95 -15.35
C ASN A 207 34.40 -14.95 -14.13
N LEU A 208 35.70 -15.04 -14.33
CA LEU A 208 36.71 -14.89 -13.29
C LEU A 208 36.65 -13.48 -12.69
N ALA A 209 36.61 -12.45 -13.50
CA ALA A 209 36.54 -11.06 -13.06
C ALA A 209 35.23 -10.81 -12.26
N ALA A 210 34.08 -11.32 -12.74
CA ALA A 210 32.81 -11.24 -12.04
C ALA A 210 32.88 -11.94 -10.68
N TYR A 211 33.43 -13.15 -10.60
CA TYR A 211 33.63 -13.88 -9.35
C TYR A 211 34.52 -13.11 -8.36
N LEU A 212 35.66 -12.61 -8.83
CA LEU A 212 36.58 -11.85 -7.99
C LEU A 212 35.95 -10.54 -7.50
N LEU A 213 35.13 -9.88 -8.32
CA LEU A 213 34.42 -8.66 -7.94
C LEU A 213 33.49 -8.93 -6.75
N THR A 214 32.77 -10.08 -6.72
CA THR A 214 31.88 -10.45 -5.60
C THR A 214 32.62 -10.72 -4.29
N ARG A 215 33.95 -10.89 -4.33
CA ARG A 215 34.79 -11.09 -3.13
C ARG A 215 35.24 -9.77 -2.50
N VAL A 216 35.31 -8.70 -3.29
CA VAL A 216 35.81 -7.39 -2.84
C VAL A 216 34.67 -6.37 -2.66
N LYS A 217 33.52 -6.61 -3.27
CA LYS A 217 32.39 -5.69 -3.25
C LYS A 217 31.05 -6.46 -3.12
N LYS A 218 30.16 -5.97 -2.31
CA LYS A 218 28.76 -6.38 -2.34
C LYS A 218 28.11 -5.96 -3.66
N ILE A 219 27.49 -6.91 -4.35
CA ILE A 219 26.82 -6.66 -5.63
C ILE A 219 25.43 -6.13 -5.37
N GLN A 220 25.14 -4.95 -5.85
CA GLN A 220 23.83 -4.31 -5.74
C GLN A 220 23.03 -4.42 -7.04
N PRO A 221 21.70 -4.28 -7.02
CA PRO A 221 20.88 -4.29 -8.23
C PRO A 221 21.38 -3.35 -9.34
N LYS A 222 21.87 -2.16 -9.02
CA LYS A 222 22.42 -1.20 -9.99
C LYS A 222 23.67 -1.70 -10.74
N ASP A 223 24.37 -2.68 -10.18
CA ASP A 223 25.52 -3.30 -10.83
C ASP A 223 25.10 -4.32 -11.90
N LEU A 224 23.89 -4.87 -11.79
CA LEU A 224 23.36 -5.91 -12.66
C LEU A 224 22.31 -5.41 -13.65
N SER A 225 21.50 -4.43 -13.26
CA SER A 225 20.37 -3.93 -14.03
C SER A 225 20.56 -2.44 -14.38
N ARG A 226 19.73 -1.96 -15.31
CA ARG A 226 19.72 -0.55 -15.71
C ARG A 226 18.34 0.04 -15.54
N PHE A 227 17.70 -0.26 -14.40
CA PHE A 227 16.48 0.42 -14.02
C PHE A 227 16.70 1.94 -13.99
N LYS A 228 15.68 2.67 -14.39
CA LYS A 228 15.66 4.13 -14.39
C LYS A 228 14.56 4.68 -13.49
N TRP A 229 13.51 3.91 -13.32
CA TRP A 229 12.31 4.30 -12.58
C TRP A 229 11.84 3.17 -11.70
N GLY A 230 11.44 3.50 -10.47
CA GLY A 230 10.76 2.63 -9.54
C GLY A 230 9.32 3.09 -9.35
N LEU A 231 8.33 2.19 -9.49
CA LEU A 231 6.92 2.47 -9.27
C LEU A 231 6.43 1.62 -8.10
N PHE A 232 6.12 2.26 -6.98
CA PHE A 232 5.85 1.56 -5.74
C PHE A 232 4.50 1.94 -5.14
N GLY A 233 3.75 0.92 -4.73
CA GLY A 233 2.44 1.09 -4.10
C GLY A 233 2.12 -0.02 -3.12
N GLY A 234 0.93 0.03 -2.49
CA GLY A 234 0.47 -0.94 -1.51
C GLY A 234 0.97 -0.72 -0.08
N GLU A 235 2.04 0.03 0.09
CA GLU A 235 2.58 0.55 1.35
C GLU A 235 3.30 1.88 1.09
N PRO A 236 3.46 2.76 2.10
CA PRO A 236 4.14 4.05 1.92
C PRO A 236 5.58 3.87 1.44
N LEU A 237 5.97 4.66 0.45
CA LEU A 237 7.33 4.61 -0.14
C LEU A 237 8.36 5.36 0.70
N ASP A 238 7.99 6.46 1.35
CA ASP A 238 8.92 7.34 2.06
C ASP A 238 9.95 6.61 2.97
N PRO A 239 9.56 5.56 3.75
CA PRO A 239 10.53 4.84 4.57
C PRO A 239 11.59 4.05 3.80
N TYR A 240 11.37 3.81 2.51
CA TYR A 240 12.22 2.96 1.66
C TYR A 240 12.92 3.73 0.56
N ARG A 241 12.45 4.94 0.21
CA ARG A 241 12.87 5.72 -0.96
C ARG A 241 14.38 5.82 -1.09
N ASP A 242 15.04 6.38 -0.09
CA ASP A 242 16.49 6.64 -0.12
C ASP A 242 17.31 5.35 -0.32
N VAL A 243 16.90 4.27 0.36
CA VAL A 243 17.56 2.97 0.23
C VAL A 243 17.36 2.41 -1.16
N LEU A 244 16.15 2.42 -1.67
CA LEU A 244 15.82 1.89 -2.99
C LEU A 244 16.54 2.67 -4.10
N GLU A 245 16.50 3.99 -4.06
CA GLU A 245 17.21 4.83 -5.02
C GLU A 245 18.72 4.61 -4.96
N SER A 246 19.29 4.47 -3.77
CA SER A 246 20.71 4.19 -3.60
C SER A 246 21.15 2.84 -4.17
N VAL A 247 20.39 1.76 -3.88
CA VAL A 247 20.80 0.39 -4.26
C VAL A 247 20.44 0.03 -5.71
N TYR A 248 19.41 0.63 -6.29
CA TYR A 248 18.98 0.40 -7.67
C TYR A 248 19.49 1.45 -8.64
N GLY A 249 19.76 2.68 -8.20
CA GLY A 249 20.19 3.80 -9.03
C GLY A 249 19.10 4.34 -9.94
N PHE A 250 17.84 4.28 -9.49
CA PHE A 250 16.66 4.80 -10.19
C PHE A 250 16.03 5.98 -9.42
N GLU A 251 15.06 6.63 -10.00
CA GLU A 251 14.15 7.57 -9.37
C GLU A 251 12.87 6.82 -8.99
N ALA A 252 12.42 6.94 -7.73
CA ALA A 252 11.30 6.20 -7.19
C ALA A 252 10.03 7.07 -7.11
N TYR A 253 8.90 6.51 -7.53
CA TYR A 253 7.59 7.16 -7.54
C TYR A 253 6.59 6.36 -6.71
N GLU A 254 5.81 7.05 -5.89
CA GLU A 254 4.75 6.45 -5.12
C GLU A 254 3.45 6.41 -5.89
N ILE A 255 2.75 5.26 -5.81
CA ILE A 255 1.42 5.04 -6.36
C ILE A 255 0.51 4.58 -5.23
N TYR A 256 -0.59 5.26 -5.02
CA TYR A 256 -1.61 4.80 -4.09
C TYR A 256 -2.65 3.96 -4.83
N ASN A 257 -2.68 2.69 -4.48
CA ASN A 257 -3.60 1.70 -5.04
C ASN A 257 -4.54 1.17 -3.96
N SER A 258 -5.82 1.06 -4.29
CA SER A 258 -6.74 0.20 -3.57
C SER A 258 -7.39 -0.80 -4.53
N THR A 259 -7.72 -2.00 -4.05
CA THR A 259 -8.42 -3.01 -4.88
C THR A 259 -9.79 -2.51 -5.29
N GLU A 260 -10.40 -1.65 -4.49
CA GLU A 260 -11.70 -1.05 -4.69
C GLU A 260 -11.72 -0.01 -5.82
N PHE A 261 -10.60 0.64 -6.06
CA PHE A 261 -10.44 1.60 -7.15
C PHE A 261 -8.95 1.81 -7.47
N MET A 262 -8.54 1.55 -8.70
CA MET A 262 -7.15 1.55 -9.12
C MET A 262 -6.83 2.57 -10.20
N PRO A 263 -5.63 3.13 -10.13
CA PRO A 263 -4.98 3.68 -8.94
C PRO A 263 -5.60 5.04 -8.63
N PRO A 264 -5.97 5.32 -7.38
CA PRO A 264 -6.57 6.59 -7.03
C PRO A 264 -5.60 7.77 -7.05
N ALA A 265 -4.30 7.57 -6.88
CA ALA A 265 -3.33 8.67 -6.91
C ALA A 265 -1.90 8.23 -7.27
N ILE A 266 -1.12 9.16 -7.83
CA ILE A 266 0.28 8.95 -8.19
C ILE A 266 1.13 10.21 -7.99
N GLU A 267 2.39 10.04 -7.63
CA GLU A 267 3.39 11.10 -7.66
C GLU A 267 3.74 11.53 -9.09
N CYS A 268 4.10 12.79 -9.24
CA CYS A 268 4.78 13.30 -10.43
C CYS A 268 6.28 13.55 -10.12
N HIS A 269 7.04 13.97 -11.11
CA HIS A 269 8.47 14.29 -11.01
C HIS A 269 8.82 15.41 -10.01
N VAL A 270 7.82 16.05 -9.39
CA VAL A 270 8.02 17.08 -8.35
C VAL A 270 8.15 16.46 -6.97
N HIS A 271 7.67 15.22 -6.76
CA HIS A 271 7.66 14.49 -5.48
C HIS A 271 7.02 15.25 -4.30
N ASP A 272 6.00 16.06 -4.59
CA ASP A 272 5.27 16.85 -3.60
C ASP A 272 3.85 16.31 -3.40
N GLY A 273 3.75 15.06 -2.96
CA GLY A 273 2.52 14.32 -2.81
C GLY A 273 1.98 13.71 -4.12
N MET A 274 0.96 12.88 -3.99
CA MET A 274 0.32 12.15 -5.09
C MET A 274 -0.91 12.89 -5.60
N HIS A 275 -1.01 13.09 -6.91
CA HIS A 275 -2.19 13.65 -7.58
C HIS A 275 -3.36 12.68 -7.52
N LEU A 276 -4.52 13.17 -7.08
CA LEU A 276 -5.76 12.41 -6.97
C LEU A 276 -6.75 12.83 -8.06
N TRP A 277 -7.22 11.90 -8.88
CA TRP A 277 -8.08 12.17 -10.03
C TRP A 277 -9.53 12.43 -9.63
N ILE A 278 -9.86 13.67 -9.23
CA ILE A 278 -11.19 14.06 -8.71
C ILE A 278 -12.30 14.10 -9.76
N ASP A 279 -12.00 13.95 -11.01
CA ASP A 279 -12.95 13.84 -12.13
C ASP A 279 -13.28 12.37 -12.47
N LEU A 280 -12.49 11.42 -12.01
CA LEU A 280 -12.71 9.99 -12.20
C LEU A 280 -13.29 9.28 -10.97
N CYS A 281 -13.37 9.99 -9.85
CA CYS A 281 -14.03 9.55 -8.62
C CYS A 281 -14.50 10.77 -7.82
N LEU A 282 -15.33 10.57 -6.80
CA LEU A 282 -15.65 11.61 -5.82
C LEU A 282 -14.97 11.29 -4.50
N PRO A 283 -13.83 11.97 -4.21
CA PRO A 283 -13.09 11.77 -2.99
C PRO A 283 -13.55 12.73 -1.89
N GLU A 284 -13.72 12.19 -0.69
CA GLU A 284 -14.04 12.93 0.53
C GLU A 284 -13.01 12.61 1.61
N ILE A 285 -12.87 13.47 2.60
CA ILE A 285 -12.10 13.22 3.81
C ILE A 285 -13.01 13.38 5.03
N ILE A 286 -12.94 12.44 5.98
CA ILE A 286 -13.45 12.62 7.34
C ILE A 286 -12.30 13.21 8.15
N PRO A 287 -12.35 14.49 8.55
CA PRO A 287 -11.27 15.13 9.32
C PRO A 287 -11.01 14.41 10.63
N GLN A 288 -9.76 14.43 11.12
CA GLN A 288 -9.38 13.79 12.37
C GLN A 288 -10.28 14.18 13.57
N PRO A 289 -10.68 15.46 13.77
CA PRO A 289 -11.60 15.81 14.87
C PRO A 289 -12.99 15.16 14.77
N GLU A 290 -13.43 14.81 13.56
CA GLU A 290 -14.71 14.08 13.36
C GLU A 290 -14.54 12.59 13.69
N LEU A 291 -13.38 12.01 13.38
CA LEU A 291 -13.05 10.62 13.78
C LEU A 291 -12.91 10.51 15.30
N ASP A 292 -12.35 11.53 15.94
CA ASP A 292 -12.22 11.56 17.40
C ASP A 292 -13.59 11.53 18.07
N LYS A 293 -14.56 12.35 17.59
CA LYS A 293 -15.95 12.34 18.06
C LYS A 293 -16.64 10.99 17.83
N GLU A 294 -16.46 10.40 16.64
CA GLU A 294 -16.99 9.07 16.33
C GLU A 294 -16.43 8.00 17.28
N SER A 295 -15.17 8.12 17.69
CA SER A 295 -14.55 7.20 18.64
C SER A 295 -15.09 7.34 20.07
N GLU A 296 -15.57 8.52 20.44
CA GLU A 296 -16.18 8.81 21.76
C GLU A 296 -17.65 8.42 21.80
N ASP A 297 -18.37 8.57 20.68
CA ASP A 297 -19.79 8.26 20.54
C ASP A 297 -20.06 7.41 19.30
N ASN A 298 -20.33 6.14 19.47
CA ASN A 298 -20.62 5.20 18.39
C ASN A 298 -21.92 5.54 17.60
N ALA A 299 -22.77 6.41 18.13
CA ALA A 299 -23.98 6.88 17.43
C ALA A 299 -23.70 8.13 16.57
N TYR A 300 -22.53 8.74 16.73
CA TYR A 300 -22.13 9.91 15.96
C TYR A 300 -21.84 9.53 14.51
N SER A 301 -22.39 10.29 13.58
CA SER A 301 -22.07 10.17 12.15
C SER A 301 -21.11 11.29 11.75
N PRO A 302 -19.84 10.99 11.41
CA PRO A 302 -18.86 12.02 11.14
C PRO A 302 -19.16 12.78 9.85
N ARG A 303 -18.80 14.06 9.82
CA ARG A 303 -18.96 14.92 8.65
C ARG A 303 -17.77 14.73 7.71
N THR A 304 -18.04 14.84 6.41
CA THR A 304 -17.01 14.81 5.38
C THR A 304 -16.80 16.18 4.74
N ILE A 305 -15.62 16.36 4.17
CA ILE A 305 -15.25 17.49 3.33
C ILE A 305 -14.81 16.93 1.98
N PRO A 306 -15.30 17.45 0.83
CA PRO A 306 -14.78 17.03 -0.47
C PRO A 306 -13.32 17.47 -0.61
N LEU A 307 -12.45 16.59 -1.11
CA LEU A 307 -11.00 16.82 -1.08
C LEU A 307 -10.55 18.11 -1.79
N TRP A 308 -11.25 18.55 -2.82
CA TRP A 308 -10.95 19.82 -3.49
C TRP A 308 -11.30 21.09 -2.68
N LYS A 309 -11.95 20.93 -1.52
CA LYS A 309 -12.23 22.00 -0.55
C LYS A 309 -11.49 21.84 0.77
N ALA A 310 -10.71 20.77 0.90
CA ALA A 310 -9.96 20.51 2.11
C ALA A 310 -8.78 21.48 2.24
N GLU A 311 -8.40 21.80 3.47
CA GLU A 311 -7.27 22.68 3.77
C GLU A 311 -5.96 21.91 3.69
N GLN A 312 -4.88 22.61 3.32
CA GLN A 312 -3.53 22.04 3.35
C GLN A 312 -3.16 21.59 4.77
N GLY A 313 -2.59 20.41 4.91
CA GLY A 313 -2.22 19.81 6.19
C GLY A 313 -3.39 19.12 6.89
N MET A 314 -4.62 19.15 6.34
CA MET A 314 -5.75 18.41 6.90
C MET A 314 -5.46 16.92 6.87
N ARG A 315 -5.66 16.26 8.01
CA ARG A 315 -5.53 14.80 8.17
C ARG A 315 -6.88 14.17 8.48
N GLY A 316 -7.11 12.98 7.97
CA GLY A 316 -8.35 12.26 8.20
C GLY A 316 -8.47 10.98 7.40
N GLU A 317 -9.61 10.32 7.51
CA GLU A 317 -9.90 9.09 6.77
C GLU A 317 -10.41 9.39 5.36
N TYR A 318 -9.87 8.66 4.40
CA TYR A 318 -10.28 8.77 3.01
C TYR A 318 -11.58 8.02 2.74
N VAL A 319 -12.54 8.72 2.15
CA VAL A 319 -13.83 8.18 1.72
C VAL A 319 -13.95 8.35 0.21
N LEU A 320 -14.37 7.30 -0.46
CA LEU A 320 -14.39 7.26 -1.93
C LEU A 320 -15.77 6.91 -2.48
N THR A 321 -16.17 7.63 -3.52
CA THR A 321 -17.27 7.20 -4.41
C THR A 321 -16.71 6.96 -5.80
N THR A 322 -16.86 5.73 -6.31
CA THR A 322 -16.41 5.33 -7.65
C THR A 322 -17.51 5.52 -8.67
N PHE A 323 -17.14 5.70 -9.94
CA PHE A 323 -18.07 5.82 -11.08
C PHE A 323 -18.16 4.52 -11.89
N GLY A 324 -17.71 3.42 -11.32
CA GLY A 324 -17.71 2.10 -11.93
C GLY A 324 -19.09 1.57 -12.29
N GLU A 325 -19.10 0.46 -13.01
CA GLU A 325 -20.31 -0.14 -13.56
C GLU A 325 -20.76 -1.38 -12.80
N ALA A 326 -19.83 -2.28 -12.51
CA ALA A 326 -20.15 -3.58 -11.94
C ALA A 326 -20.73 -3.46 -10.52
N LEU A 327 -20.10 -2.65 -9.69
CA LEU A 327 -20.57 -2.29 -8.36
C LEU A 327 -19.95 -0.94 -7.95
N PRO A 328 -20.62 0.20 -8.28
CA PRO A 328 -20.13 1.49 -7.81
C PRO A 328 -20.12 1.55 -6.29
N LEU A 329 -19.00 1.94 -5.74
CA LEU A 329 -18.87 2.16 -4.30
C LEU A 329 -19.31 3.59 -3.98
N VAL A 330 -20.27 3.74 -3.07
CA VAL A 330 -20.82 5.06 -2.70
C VAL A 330 -20.46 5.36 -1.25
N ARG A 331 -19.76 6.48 -1.03
CA ARG A 331 -19.25 6.93 0.27
C ARG A 331 -18.57 5.79 1.04
N TYR A 332 -17.72 5.06 0.32
CA TYR A 332 -17.03 3.91 0.86
C TYR A 332 -15.82 4.34 1.71
N ARG A 333 -15.81 3.88 2.96
CA ARG A 333 -14.71 4.11 3.89
C ARG A 333 -13.56 3.14 3.58
N LEU A 334 -12.49 3.68 3.00
CA LEU A 334 -11.29 2.90 2.67
C LEU A 334 -10.48 2.52 3.91
N THR A 335 -10.73 3.20 5.03
CA THR A 335 -9.93 3.09 6.26
C THR A 335 -8.45 3.51 6.07
N ASP A 336 -8.14 4.22 5.01
CA ASP A 336 -6.82 4.82 4.80
C ASP A 336 -6.82 6.25 5.36
N LEU A 337 -5.85 6.56 6.22
CA LEU A 337 -5.60 7.91 6.70
C LEU A 337 -4.71 8.64 5.71
N ILE A 338 -5.13 9.82 5.32
CA ILE A 338 -4.44 10.67 4.38
C ILE A 338 -4.12 12.04 4.99
N GLU A 339 -3.15 12.71 4.42
CA GLU A 339 -2.88 14.13 4.61
C GLU A 339 -3.07 14.86 3.29
N VAL A 340 -3.79 15.96 3.30
CA VAL A 340 -3.94 16.86 2.15
C VAL A 340 -2.67 17.70 2.02
N VAL A 341 -1.87 17.40 0.99
CA VAL A 341 -0.64 18.16 0.73
C VAL A 341 -0.96 19.53 0.14
N SER A 342 -1.87 19.56 -0.84
CA SER A 342 -2.31 20.81 -1.46
C SER A 342 -3.55 20.58 -2.32
N THR A 343 -4.41 21.58 -2.39
CA THR A 343 -5.52 21.64 -3.36
C THR A 343 -5.25 22.62 -4.52
N GLY A 344 -4.12 23.29 -4.49
CA GLY A 344 -3.67 24.21 -5.54
C GLY A 344 -2.84 23.51 -6.63
N PRO A 345 -2.55 24.26 -7.73
CA PRO A 345 -1.76 23.74 -8.85
C PRO A 345 -0.38 23.23 -8.42
N CYS A 346 0.06 22.14 -9.00
CA CYS A 346 1.43 21.64 -8.85
C CYS A 346 2.36 22.29 -9.88
N ARG A 347 3.65 22.31 -9.56
CA ARG A 347 4.70 22.77 -10.52
C ARG A 347 4.80 21.88 -11.77
N CYS A 348 4.24 20.66 -11.74
CA CYS A 348 4.12 19.81 -12.92
C CYS A 348 3.02 20.25 -13.89
N GLY A 349 2.19 21.25 -13.54
CA GLY A 349 1.08 21.77 -14.34
C GLY A 349 -0.28 21.15 -13.99
N ILE A 350 -0.35 20.09 -13.21
CA ILE A 350 -1.61 19.44 -12.82
C ILE A 350 -2.28 20.23 -11.70
N THR A 351 -3.62 20.39 -11.82
CA THR A 351 -4.44 21.16 -10.87
C THR A 351 -5.23 20.29 -9.88
N HIS A 352 -5.17 18.97 -10.01
CA HIS A 352 -5.81 18.04 -9.08
C HIS A 352 -5.19 18.12 -7.70
N PRO A 353 -5.97 17.90 -6.62
CA PRO A 353 -5.46 17.84 -5.25
C PRO A 353 -4.35 16.80 -5.12
N ARG A 354 -3.44 17.07 -4.19
CA ARG A 354 -2.36 16.15 -3.84
C ARG A 354 -2.50 15.69 -2.41
N ILE A 355 -2.29 14.41 -2.21
CA ILE A 355 -2.38 13.74 -0.92
C ILE A 355 -1.11 12.96 -0.60
N LYS A 356 -0.91 12.67 0.67
CA LYS A 356 -0.05 11.59 1.16
C LYS A 356 -0.90 10.57 1.88
N VAL A 357 -0.64 9.30 1.65
CA VAL A 357 -1.26 8.21 2.42
C VAL A 357 -0.38 7.95 3.63
N LEU A 358 -0.94 8.12 4.80
CA LEU A 358 -0.22 7.95 6.05
C LEU A 358 -0.23 6.48 6.49
N ARG A 359 -1.41 5.83 6.42
CA ARG A 359 -1.63 4.45 6.89
C ARG A 359 -3.09 4.03 6.77
N LYS A 360 -3.40 2.76 7.18
CA LYS A 360 -4.77 2.34 7.45
C LYS A 360 -5.24 2.72 8.86
N SER A 361 -6.47 3.21 8.99
CA SER A 361 -7.07 3.57 10.29
C SER A 361 -7.38 2.33 11.14
N ASP A 362 -7.57 1.17 10.51
CA ASP A 362 -7.89 -0.09 11.16
C ASP A 362 -6.69 -0.81 11.78
N THR A 363 -5.47 -0.34 11.52
CA THR A 363 -4.24 -0.86 12.14
C THR A 363 -4.00 -0.19 13.49
N THR A 364 -4.99 -0.26 14.37
CA THR A 364 -4.91 0.28 15.72
C THR A 364 -4.29 -0.74 16.67
N ILE A 365 -3.23 -0.35 17.36
CA ILE A 365 -2.65 -1.13 18.45
C ILE A 365 -3.45 -0.85 19.71
N CYS A 366 -3.98 -1.92 20.32
CA CYS A 366 -4.68 -1.85 21.59
C CYS A 366 -3.78 -2.40 22.70
N LEU A 367 -3.42 -1.54 23.66
CA LEU A 367 -2.67 -1.91 24.85
C LEU A 367 -3.53 -1.61 26.09
N GLY A 368 -4.44 -2.51 26.42
CA GLY A 368 -5.44 -2.26 27.44
C GLY A 368 -6.38 -1.12 27.02
N ALA A 369 -6.42 -0.06 27.84
CA ALA A 369 -7.24 1.12 27.56
C ALA A 369 -6.65 2.08 26.51
N ILE A 370 -5.37 1.93 26.16
CA ILE A 370 -4.74 2.80 25.18
C ILE A 370 -4.85 2.24 23.78
N ARG A 371 -5.11 3.16 22.86
CA ARG A 371 -5.21 2.85 21.43
C ARG A 371 -4.36 3.85 20.66
N PHE A 372 -3.50 3.36 19.82
CA PHE A 372 -2.73 4.19 18.91
C PHE A 372 -2.43 3.43 17.61
N PRO A 373 -2.20 4.14 16.56
CA PRO A 373 -1.98 3.54 15.26
C PRO A 373 -0.63 2.87 15.12
N ALA A 374 -0.57 1.70 14.49
CA ALA A 374 0.65 0.96 14.21
C ALA A 374 1.70 1.76 13.44
N SER A 375 1.28 2.71 12.60
CA SER A 375 2.21 3.55 11.86
C SER A 375 3.00 4.54 12.73
N GLN A 376 2.54 4.83 13.94
CA GLN A 376 3.40 5.56 14.87
C GLN A 376 4.61 4.71 15.26
N LEU A 377 4.47 3.38 15.29
CA LEU A 377 5.63 2.49 15.40
C LEU A 377 6.46 2.47 14.12
N ASP A 378 5.83 2.42 12.95
CA ASP A 378 6.56 2.49 11.67
C ASP A 378 7.44 3.73 11.62
N GLU A 379 6.88 4.90 11.91
CA GLU A 379 7.62 6.17 11.94
C GLU A 379 8.83 6.14 12.88
N LYS A 380 8.69 5.54 14.06
CA LYS A 380 9.75 5.53 15.07
C LYS A 380 10.75 4.39 14.88
N LEU A 381 10.31 3.24 14.40
CA LEU A 381 11.13 2.04 14.28
C LEU A 381 11.87 1.96 12.94
N LEU A 382 11.24 2.39 11.83
CA LEU A 382 11.82 2.28 10.48
C LEU A 382 12.68 3.49 10.08
N ALA A 383 12.66 4.57 10.84
CA ALA A 383 13.52 5.70 10.59
C ALA A 383 15.00 5.32 10.76
N GLU A 384 15.86 5.90 9.94
CA GLU A 384 17.31 5.67 10.01
C GLU A 384 17.87 6.10 11.36
N THR A 385 18.73 5.29 11.97
CA THR A 385 19.48 5.60 13.16
C THR A 385 20.95 5.85 12.83
N THR A 386 21.71 6.40 13.77
CA THR A 386 23.17 6.56 13.63
C THR A 386 23.90 5.20 13.44
N TYR A 387 23.30 4.12 13.92
CA TYR A 387 23.91 2.78 13.96
C TYR A 387 23.37 1.81 12.90
N GLY A 388 22.37 2.24 12.13
CA GLY A 388 21.73 1.43 11.11
C GLY A 388 20.22 1.66 11.06
N ARG A 389 19.52 0.83 10.29
CA ARG A 389 18.07 0.93 10.06
C ARG A 389 17.37 -0.37 10.39
N ALA A 390 16.16 -0.27 10.93
CA ALA A 390 15.28 -1.42 11.02
C ALA A 390 14.59 -1.68 9.67
N ARG A 391 14.51 -2.95 9.31
CA ARG A 391 13.83 -3.44 8.11
C ARG A 391 12.39 -3.80 8.40
N ARG A 392 12.20 -4.48 9.53
CA ARG A 392 10.90 -4.99 9.98
C ARG A 392 10.79 -4.86 11.48
N TRP A 393 9.58 -4.84 11.95
CA TRP A 393 9.31 -4.95 13.38
C TRP A 393 8.11 -5.88 13.64
N GLN A 394 8.07 -6.42 14.84
CA GLN A 394 6.99 -7.24 15.35
C GLN A 394 6.66 -6.80 16.76
N LEU A 395 5.42 -6.43 17.02
CA LEU A 395 4.91 -6.16 18.35
C LEU A 395 4.19 -7.40 18.86
N LYS A 396 4.71 -8.03 19.88
CA LYS A 396 4.05 -9.08 20.64
C LYS A 396 3.51 -8.46 21.92
N ILE A 397 2.21 -8.62 22.17
CA ILE A 397 1.56 -8.10 23.38
C ILE A 397 1.37 -9.29 24.32
N THR A 398 2.07 -9.25 25.44
CA THR A 398 1.99 -10.20 26.56
C THR A 398 1.42 -9.49 27.78
N THR A 399 1.40 -10.13 28.92
CA THR A 399 1.00 -9.55 30.21
C THR A 399 2.12 -9.60 31.22
N GLU A 400 2.25 -8.52 32.00
CA GLU A 400 3.09 -8.47 33.19
C GLU A 400 2.22 -8.08 34.39
N GLY A 401 1.89 -9.06 35.22
CA GLY A 401 0.83 -8.90 36.20
C GLY A 401 -0.52 -8.71 35.50
N TYR A 402 -1.13 -7.55 35.69
CA TYR A 402 -2.41 -7.17 35.03
C TYR A 402 -2.24 -6.19 33.89
N ARG A 403 -1.01 -5.88 33.49
CA ARG A 403 -0.71 -4.84 32.49
C ARG A 403 -0.29 -5.45 31.17
N PRO A 404 -0.77 -4.90 30.04
CA PRO A 404 -0.20 -5.24 28.75
C PRO A 404 1.28 -4.91 28.72
N LYS A 405 2.11 -5.86 28.28
CA LYS A 405 3.56 -5.70 28.11
C LYS A 405 3.92 -5.80 26.64
N PRO A 406 4.28 -4.68 26.01
CA PRO A 406 4.75 -4.68 24.63
C PRO A 406 6.16 -5.27 24.53
N ILE A 407 6.35 -6.26 23.69
CA ILE A 407 7.67 -6.78 23.28
C ILE A 407 7.82 -6.47 21.80
N ILE A 408 8.79 -5.63 21.46
CA ILE A 408 9.02 -5.16 20.10
C ILE A 408 10.28 -5.82 19.56
N GLY A 409 10.09 -6.82 18.71
CA GLY A 409 11.16 -7.40 17.91
C GLY A 409 11.49 -6.47 16.75
N VAL A 410 12.77 -6.22 16.51
CA VAL A 410 13.27 -5.39 15.44
C VAL A 410 14.29 -6.17 14.64
N GLU A 411 14.02 -6.36 13.35
CA GLU A 411 14.96 -6.95 12.41
C GLU A 411 15.73 -5.82 11.71
N PRO A 412 17.06 -5.77 11.82
CA PRO A 412 17.85 -4.71 11.19
C PRO A 412 18.01 -4.95 9.68
N TYR A 413 18.24 -3.87 8.95
CA TYR A 413 18.63 -3.92 7.55
C TYR A 413 20.16 -4.16 7.47
N GLY A 414 20.56 -5.39 7.21
CA GLY A 414 21.97 -5.76 7.18
C GLY A 414 22.63 -5.78 8.55
N ASN A 415 23.93 -5.54 8.60
CA ASN A 415 24.71 -5.56 9.84
C ASN A 415 24.63 -4.19 10.51
N VAL A 416 24.08 -4.11 11.71
CA VAL A 416 24.18 -2.92 12.56
C VAL A 416 25.54 -2.91 13.28
N GLY A 417 26.21 -1.77 13.29
CA GLY A 417 27.55 -1.65 13.85
C GLY A 417 27.58 -1.98 15.36
N ASP A 418 26.92 -1.16 16.16
CA ASP A 418 26.77 -1.36 17.61
C ASP A 418 25.29 -1.67 17.93
N LYS A 419 25.02 -2.94 18.23
CA LYS A 419 23.68 -3.45 18.50
C LYS A 419 23.04 -2.81 19.74
N GLU A 420 23.82 -2.55 20.77
CA GLU A 420 23.31 -1.97 22.01
C GLU A 420 22.91 -0.50 21.81
N SER A 421 23.77 0.26 21.16
CA SER A 421 23.49 1.66 20.81
C SER A 421 22.33 1.79 19.81
N PHE A 422 22.21 0.89 18.84
CA PHE A 422 21.06 0.81 17.93
C PHE A 422 19.73 0.62 18.68
N LEU A 423 19.66 -0.38 19.56
CA LEU A 423 18.45 -0.65 20.36
C LEU A 423 18.13 0.50 21.33
N LYS A 424 19.16 1.13 21.89
CA LYS A 424 18.99 2.30 22.77
C LYS A 424 18.41 3.49 22.01
N GLU A 425 18.89 3.78 20.79
CA GLU A 425 18.35 4.85 19.97
C GLU A 425 16.89 4.59 19.60
N ILE A 426 16.53 3.36 19.18
CA ILE A 426 15.14 2.96 18.94
C ILE A 426 14.30 3.11 20.21
N SER A 427 14.80 2.70 21.37
CA SER A 427 14.11 2.86 22.64
C SER A 427 13.81 4.33 22.96
N ASN A 428 14.77 5.22 22.73
CA ASN A 428 14.60 6.64 22.94
C ASN A 428 13.50 7.22 22.03
N ARG A 429 13.48 6.82 20.76
CA ARG A 429 12.43 7.24 19.81
C ARG A 429 11.04 6.75 20.20
N LEU A 430 10.94 5.55 20.77
CA LEU A 430 9.65 5.06 21.29
C LEU A 430 9.15 5.87 22.47
N HIS A 431 10.03 6.41 23.30
CA HIS A 431 9.65 7.32 24.39
C HIS A 431 9.09 8.66 23.88
N GLU A 432 9.37 9.04 22.63
CA GLU A 432 8.76 10.22 22.00
C GLU A 432 7.28 10.01 21.62
N LEU A 433 6.81 8.75 21.61
CA LEU A 433 5.37 8.45 21.47
C LEU A 433 4.65 8.82 22.76
N LYS A 434 4.19 10.06 22.86
CA LYS A 434 3.59 10.61 24.06
C LYS A 434 2.51 9.71 24.68
N ILE A 435 1.65 9.13 23.84
CA ILE A 435 0.57 8.26 24.31
C ILE A 435 1.13 6.99 25.00
N LEU A 436 2.16 6.38 24.45
CA LEU A 436 2.80 5.20 25.03
C LEU A 436 3.61 5.60 26.28
N ALA A 437 4.37 6.69 26.21
CA ALA A 437 5.15 7.20 27.33
C ALA A 437 4.26 7.51 28.54
N THR A 438 3.19 8.31 28.34
CA THR A 438 2.21 8.64 29.39
C THR A 438 1.54 7.39 29.97
N ALA A 439 1.24 6.39 29.13
CA ALA A 439 0.63 5.15 29.61
C ALA A 439 1.58 4.32 30.48
N VAL A 440 2.86 4.30 30.14
CA VAL A 440 3.90 3.65 30.96
C VAL A 440 4.10 4.40 32.29
N GLU A 441 4.18 5.73 32.26
CA GLU A 441 4.29 6.59 33.46
C GLU A 441 3.09 6.38 34.41
N ASN A 442 1.87 6.35 33.85
CA ASN A 442 0.65 6.08 34.61
C ASN A 442 0.43 4.61 34.96
N LYS A 443 1.39 3.75 34.67
CA LYS A 443 1.35 2.30 34.95
C LYS A 443 0.14 1.57 34.33
N LEU A 444 -0.41 2.07 33.23
CA LEU A 444 -1.45 1.42 32.45
C LEU A 444 -0.87 0.32 31.54
N VAL A 445 0.37 0.50 31.10
CA VAL A 445 1.13 -0.41 30.25
C VAL A 445 2.48 -0.67 30.92
N ALA A 446 2.99 -1.89 30.84
CA ALA A 446 4.34 -2.21 31.28
C ALA A 446 5.37 -1.59 30.33
N LYS A 447 6.59 -1.36 30.83
CA LYS A 447 7.65 -0.78 30.02
C LYS A 447 7.91 -1.64 28.77
N PRO A 448 7.91 -1.08 27.57
CA PRO A 448 8.23 -1.83 26.36
C PRO A 448 9.62 -2.45 26.42
N VAL A 449 9.72 -3.68 25.93
CA VAL A 449 10.99 -4.37 25.73
C VAL A 449 11.29 -4.42 24.24
N ILE A 450 12.50 -3.99 23.85
CA ILE A 450 12.95 -4.03 22.47
C ILE A 450 13.97 -5.14 22.34
N VAL A 451 13.77 -6.00 21.34
CA VAL A 451 14.64 -7.17 21.08
C VAL A 451 15.14 -7.10 19.65
N LEU A 452 16.43 -7.29 19.46
CA LEU A 452 17.01 -7.47 18.13
C LEU A 452 16.73 -8.90 17.68
N GLU A 453 16.05 -9.05 16.56
CA GLU A 453 15.78 -10.35 15.95
C GLU A 453 16.60 -10.46 14.64
N GLU A 454 17.30 -11.56 14.46
CA GLU A 454 18.07 -11.80 13.23
C GLU A 454 17.16 -11.93 12.02
N ARG A 455 15.98 -12.53 12.22
CA ARG A 455 14.94 -12.65 11.22
C ARG A 455 13.57 -12.73 11.89
N ILE A 456 12.68 -11.87 11.46
CA ILE A 456 11.28 -11.94 11.87
C ILE A 456 10.52 -12.86 10.90
N SER A 457 9.88 -13.93 11.45
CA SER A 457 9.15 -14.94 10.66
C SER A 457 8.03 -14.33 9.80
N ASP A 458 7.90 -14.83 8.59
CA ASP A 458 6.81 -14.48 7.68
C ASP A 458 5.57 -15.38 7.84
N GLU A 459 5.64 -16.43 8.68
CA GLU A 459 4.51 -17.34 8.94
C GLU A 459 3.28 -16.59 9.46
N GLY A 460 2.16 -16.75 8.75
CA GLY A 460 0.88 -16.13 9.09
C GLY A 460 0.82 -14.62 8.90
N ARG A 461 1.75 -14.03 8.14
CA ARG A 461 1.69 -12.63 7.73
C ARG A 461 1.02 -12.48 6.38
N PRO A 462 0.28 -11.39 6.20
CA PRO A 462 0.22 -10.81 4.87
C PRO A 462 1.65 -10.43 4.48
N VAL A 463 2.13 -10.95 3.36
CA VAL A 463 3.51 -10.77 2.83
C VAL A 463 3.90 -9.29 2.61
N THR A 464 3.03 -8.36 2.95
CA THR A 464 2.95 -6.99 2.45
C THR A 464 3.26 -5.89 3.46
N LYS A 465 3.60 -6.19 4.73
CA LYS A 465 3.79 -5.11 5.73
C LYS A 465 5.06 -5.27 6.56
N ALA A 466 5.78 -4.16 6.77
CA ALA A 466 6.98 -4.11 7.59
C ALA A 466 6.70 -4.42 9.08
N GLY A 467 5.50 -4.12 9.54
CA GLY A 467 5.09 -4.29 10.93
C GLY A 467 4.01 -5.35 11.15
N ARG A 468 4.05 -6.03 12.29
CA ARG A 468 3.05 -7.00 12.73
C ARG A 468 2.73 -6.84 14.21
N VAL A 469 1.43 -6.96 14.55
CA VAL A 469 0.96 -7.03 15.93
C VAL A 469 0.42 -8.44 16.22
N ILE A 470 0.84 -9.04 17.33
CA ILE A 470 0.43 -10.37 17.78
C ILE A 470 -0.09 -10.25 19.21
N TYR A 471 -1.33 -10.65 19.44
CA TYR A 471 -1.90 -10.73 20.77
C TYR A 471 -1.72 -12.14 21.33
N GLU A 472 -1.27 -12.25 22.59
CA GLU A 472 -1.11 -13.54 23.25
C GLU A 472 -2.51 -14.19 23.48
N GLY A 473 -2.69 -15.41 22.97
CA GLY A 473 -3.96 -16.14 23.07
C GLY A 473 -4.82 -16.18 21.81
N GLU A 474 -4.49 -15.43 20.77
CA GLU A 474 -5.08 -15.65 19.44
C GLU A 474 -4.56 -16.99 18.88
N LYS A 475 -5.38 -18.02 18.96
CA LYS A 475 -5.14 -19.27 18.22
C LYS A 475 -5.22 -18.98 16.72
N ARG A 476 -4.22 -19.43 16.00
CA ARG A 476 -4.07 -19.43 14.54
C ARG A 476 -5.27 -20.05 13.82
#